data_e1eddbdab19aa8316837e5ef1a22cced
#
_entry.id   e1eddbdab19aa8316837e5ef1a22cced
#
_cell.length_a   1.000
_cell.length_b   1.000
_cell.length_c   1.000
_cell.angle_alpha   90.00
_cell.angle_beta   90.00
_cell.angle_gamma   90.00
#
_symmetry.space_group_name_H-M   'P 1'
#
loop_
_entity.id
_entity.type
_entity.pdbx_description
1 polymer ?
#
loop_
_entity_poly.entity_id
_entity_poly.type
_entity_poly.pdbx_seq_one_letter_code
_entity_poly.pdbx_strand_id
1 'polypeptide(L)'
;GVGDMGLKHIDAIKKTKGAVLSAVVDLKENSFIKKINSNFYTSIRDMFKFEKIDGVIVATPNASHFRDSLEVIKHKCTVLIEKPITTNSKDTEKLISVAKKMKVEILVGHHRRHNPLMQKAKELIDNNMLGKVRTININCQMYKPDNYFKQAVWKKKDGAGPVLVNLIHDLDLMNFLFGRIIKVFSISQNSLRGFKNEDVSGAVLEFKSGIIATFLSSDSVVSPWSWELTARENEIYPSTEESSYLIGGTKASMSLPNLKLWQHSKNGHWVTPISSTNYPYKFSDPLVNQIEH
;
A
#
# COMPACT_ATOMS: atom_id res chain seq x y z
N GLY A 1 0.61 18.44 1.15
CA GLY A 1 -0.29 18.28 2.30
C GLY A 1 0.44 17.75 3.52
N VAL A 2 0.18 18.34 4.69
CA VAL A 2 0.85 18.03 5.97
C VAL A 2 -0.18 17.46 6.97
N GLY A 3 -1.02 16.54 6.47
CA GLY A 3 -1.85 15.64 7.29
C GLY A 3 -1.05 14.48 7.85
N ASP A 4 -1.74 13.45 8.40
CA ASP A 4 -1.10 12.28 9.05
C ASP A 4 -0.04 11.61 8.15
N MET A 5 -0.34 11.38 6.87
CA MET A 5 0.63 10.78 5.94
C MET A 5 1.75 11.75 5.57
N GLY A 6 1.45 13.04 5.38
CA GLY A 6 2.47 14.04 5.13
C GLY A 6 3.49 14.15 6.26
N LEU A 7 3.04 14.08 7.51
CA LEU A 7 3.93 14.06 8.68
C LEU A 7 4.82 12.82 8.72
N LYS A 8 4.29 11.64 8.36
CA LYS A 8 5.09 10.41 8.25
C LYS A 8 6.15 10.51 7.16
N HIS A 9 5.81 11.08 6.00
CA HIS A 9 6.79 11.33 4.94
C HIS A 9 7.87 12.32 5.35
N ILE A 10 7.51 13.38 6.09
CA ILE A 10 8.49 14.34 6.63
C ILE A 10 9.46 13.64 7.58
N ASP A 11 8.96 12.76 8.47
CA ASP A 11 9.80 11.97 9.36
C ASP A 11 10.71 11.01 8.58
N ALA A 12 10.17 10.34 7.55
CA ALA A 12 10.95 9.46 6.69
C ALA A 12 12.05 10.22 5.92
N ILE A 13 11.76 11.39 5.35
CA ILE A 13 12.76 12.25 4.69
C ILE A 13 13.90 12.60 5.66
N LYS A 14 13.57 12.99 6.89
CA LYS A 14 14.58 13.32 7.92
C LYS A 14 15.48 12.15 8.29
N LYS A 15 14.98 10.92 8.20
CA LYS A 15 15.72 9.68 8.48
C LYS A 15 16.51 9.19 7.28
N THR A 16 16.16 9.61 6.07
CA THR A 16 16.80 9.18 4.83
C THR A 16 18.10 9.93 4.59
N LYS A 17 19.21 9.20 4.46
CA LYS A 17 20.52 9.80 4.17
C LYS A 17 20.54 10.41 2.77
N GLY A 18 20.93 11.67 2.68
CA GLY A 18 21.02 12.39 1.40
C GLY A 18 19.71 13.05 0.95
N ALA A 19 18.61 12.88 1.67
CA ALA A 19 17.36 13.60 1.44
C ALA A 19 17.24 14.82 2.36
N VAL A 20 16.74 15.93 1.83
CA VAL A 20 16.53 17.18 2.58
C VAL A 20 15.11 17.65 2.36
N LEU A 21 14.41 17.96 3.43
CA LEU A 21 13.10 18.62 3.37
C LEU A 21 13.28 20.11 3.11
N SER A 22 13.15 20.53 1.85
CA SER A 22 13.32 21.93 1.44
C SER A 22 12.10 22.78 1.75
N ALA A 23 10.90 22.26 1.47
CA ALA A 23 9.67 23.01 1.65
C ALA A 23 8.48 22.10 2.00
N VAL A 24 7.47 22.69 2.62
CA VAL A 24 6.14 22.09 2.82
C VAL A 24 5.06 22.98 2.22
N VAL A 25 4.03 22.34 1.63
CA VAL A 25 2.88 23.03 1.05
C VAL A 25 1.59 22.52 1.69
N ASP A 26 0.77 23.44 2.22
CA ASP A 26 -0.57 23.12 2.71
C ASP A 26 -1.46 24.36 2.58
N LEU A 27 -2.79 24.22 2.67
CA LEU A 27 -3.74 25.33 2.54
C LEU A 27 -3.61 26.35 3.68
N LYS A 28 -3.23 25.88 4.87
CA LYS A 28 -3.06 26.70 6.07
C LYS A 28 -1.89 26.20 6.90
N GLU A 29 -1.12 27.15 7.41
CA GLU A 29 -0.12 26.85 8.41
C GLU A 29 -0.79 26.42 9.73
N ASN A 30 -0.34 25.35 10.32
CA ASN A 30 -0.82 24.84 11.60
C ASN A 30 0.33 24.70 12.62
N SER A 31 0.01 24.32 13.86
CA SER A 31 1.00 24.18 14.94
C SER A 31 2.09 23.12 14.67
N PHE A 32 1.80 22.12 13.84
CA PHE A 32 2.78 21.10 13.44
C PHE A 32 3.75 21.68 12.39
N ILE A 33 3.21 22.38 11.37
CA ILE A 33 4.02 23.02 10.31
C ILE A 33 5.00 24.03 10.92
N LYS A 34 4.56 24.84 11.89
CA LYS A 34 5.41 25.80 12.60
C LYS A 34 6.61 25.18 13.32
N LYS A 35 6.53 23.91 13.69
CA LYS A 35 7.61 23.15 14.33
C LYS A 35 8.55 22.47 13.32
N ILE A 36 8.19 22.47 12.04
CA ILE A 36 9.01 21.90 10.98
C ILE A 36 10.01 22.97 10.55
N ASN A 37 11.30 22.66 10.65
CA ASN A 37 12.36 23.56 10.17
C ASN A 37 12.45 23.46 8.64
N SER A 38 11.52 24.11 7.92
CA SER A 38 11.42 24.10 6.46
C SER A 38 10.54 25.27 6.00
N ASN A 39 10.74 25.74 4.79
CA ASN A 39 9.94 26.80 4.21
C ASN A 39 8.49 26.36 3.99
N PHE A 40 7.53 27.24 4.28
CA PHE A 40 6.10 26.97 4.14
C PHE A 40 5.49 27.79 3.01
N TYR A 41 4.68 27.13 2.18
CA TYR A 41 3.95 27.74 1.07
C TYR A 41 2.48 27.32 1.09
N THR A 42 1.60 28.18 0.60
CA THR A 42 0.17 27.87 0.43
C THR A 42 -0.17 27.33 -0.96
N SER A 43 0.76 27.41 -1.90
CA SER A 43 0.60 26.88 -3.24
C SER A 43 1.87 26.21 -3.78
N ILE A 44 1.68 25.15 -4.59
CA ILE A 44 2.77 24.47 -5.29
C ILE A 44 3.50 25.42 -6.24
N ARG A 45 2.78 26.33 -6.91
CA ARG A 45 3.37 27.32 -7.82
C ARG A 45 4.32 28.28 -7.12
N ASP A 46 3.92 28.75 -5.94
CA ASP A 46 4.77 29.68 -5.19
C ASP A 46 6.00 28.97 -4.65
N MET A 47 5.86 27.74 -4.19
CA MET A 47 7.03 26.92 -3.83
C MET A 47 8.05 26.86 -4.97
N PHE A 48 7.63 26.52 -6.21
CA PHE A 48 8.54 26.42 -7.35
C PHE A 48 9.12 27.77 -7.84
N LYS A 49 8.57 28.91 -7.42
CA LYS A 49 9.17 30.24 -7.70
C LYS A 49 10.40 30.50 -6.83
N PHE A 50 10.42 29.99 -5.62
CA PHE A 50 11.43 30.34 -4.62
C PHE A 50 12.35 29.16 -4.25
N GLU A 51 11.95 27.92 -4.57
CA GLU A 51 12.70 26.73 -4.19
C GLU A 51 13.15 25.93 -5.41
N LYS A 52 14.37 25.40 -5.32
CA LYS A 52 14.86 24.37 -6.24
C LYS A 52 14.53 23.00 -5.66
N ILE A 53 13.59 22.28 -6.30
CA ILE A 53 13.03 21.02 -5.82
C ILE A 53 13.35 19.90 -6.81
N ASP A 54 13.92 18.80 -6.32
CA ASP A 54 14.23 17.61 -7.12
C ASP A 54 13.05 16.63 -7.18
N GLY A 55 12.23 16.55 -6.13
CA GLY A 55 11.05 15.70 -6.06
C GLY A 55 9.98 16.22 -5.11
N VAL A 56 8.73 15.91 -5.39
CA VAL A 56 7.58 16.29 -4.55
C VAL A 56 6.80 15.07 -4.12
N ILE A 57 6.47 15.00 -2.84
CA ILE A 57 5.54 14.01 -2.30
C ILE A 57 4.15 14.65 -2.17
N VAL A 58 3.17 14.13 -2.90
CA VAL A 58 1.78 14.56 -2.83
C VAL A 58 1.03 13.67 -1.84
N ALA A 59 0.80 14.18 -0.63
CA ALA A 59 0.06 13.55 0.46
C ALA A 59 -1.15 14.40 0.89
N THR A 60 -1.86 14.95 -0.09
CA THR A 60 -3.10 15.72 0.07
C THR A 60 -4.30 14.76 0.11
N PRO A 61 -5.54 15.22 0.37
CA PRO A 61 -6.72 14.37 0.24
C PRO A 61 -6.86 13.76 -1.17
N ASN A 62 -7.32 12.52 -1.27
CA ASN A 62 -7.40 11.73 -2.51
C ASN A 62 -7.97 12.51 -3.71
N ALA A 63 -9.04 13.31 -3.47
CA ALA A 63 -9.67 14.13 -4.52
C ALA A 63 -8.75 15.22 -5.09
N SER A 64 -7.67 15.57 -4.41
CA SER A 64 -6.70 16.59 -4.85
C SER A 64 -5.50 15.99 -5.57
N HIS A 65 -5.24 14.69 -5.46
CA HIS A 65 -4.04 14.03 -6.00
C HIS A 65 -3.81 14.36 -7.48
N PHE A 66 -4.87 14.23 -8.31
CA PHE A 66 -4.77 14.53 -9.74
C PHE A 66 -4.31 15.96 -10.00
N ARG A 67 -5.01 16.94 -9.42
CA ARG A 67 -4.73 18.38 -9.63
C ARG A 67 -3.34 18.75 -9.15
N ASP A 68 -2.98 18.31 -7.95
CA ASP A 68 -1.74 18.69 -7.29
C ASP A 68 -0.54 18.03 -8.00
N SER A 69 -0.66 16.76 -8.37
CA SER A 69 0.38 16.06 -9.13
C SER A 69 0.55 16.61 -10.55
N LEU A 70 -0.55 16.97 -11.22
CA LEU A 70 -0.48 17.62 -12.53
C LEU A 70 0.28 18.94 -12.48
N GLU A 71 0.10 19.72 -11.40
CA GLU A 71 0.85 20.96 -11.22
C GLU A 71 2.34 20.69 -11.02
N VAL A 72 2.73 19.69 -10.24
CA VAL A 72 4.14 19.28 -10.07
C VAL A 72 4.76 18.86 -11.40
N ILE A 73 4.05 18.01 -12.17
CA ILE A 73 4.52 17.52 -13.47
C ILE A 73 4.75 18.65 -14.47
N LYS A 74 3.90 19.69 -14.48
CA LYS A 74 4.11 20.88 -15.31
C LYS A 74 5.41 21.62 -15.02
N HIS A 75 5.90 21.56 -13.78
CA HIS A 75 7.20 22.08 -13.40
C HIS A 75 8.36 21.11 -13.69
N LYS A 76 8.12 20.00 -14.41
CA LYS A 76 9.11 18.97 -14.78
C LYS A 76 9.81 18.34 -13.57
N CYS A 77 9.09 18.21 -12.46
CA CYS A 77 9.59 17.64 -11.22
C CYS A 77 9.02 16.23 -11.01
N THR A 78 9.83 15.29 -10.58
CA THR A 78 9.42 13.93 -10.20
C THR A 78 8.41 14.00 -9.05
N VAL A 79 7.40 13.14 -9.09
CA VAL A 79 6.34 13.14 -8.09
C VAL A 79 6.07 11.76 -7.53
N LEU A 80 6.11 11.64 -6.20
CA LEU A 80 5.57 10.52 -5.45
C LEU A 80 4.17 10.88 -4.99
N ILE A 81 3.17 10.13 -5.43
CA ILE A 81 1.75 10.39 -5.13
C ILE A 81 1.27 9.33 -4.14
N GLU A 82 0.71 9.77 -3.01
CA GLU A 82 0.05 8.84 -2.09
C GLU A 82 -1.08 8.05 -2.77
N LYS A 83 -1.32 6.85 -2.24
CA LYS A 83 -2.40 6.00 -2.74
C LYS A 83 -3.79 6.53 -2.27
N PRO A 84 -4.82 6.36 -3.09
CA PRO A 84 -4.78 5.95 -4.49
C PRO A 84 -4.18 7.06 -5.37
N ILE A 85 -3.52 6.71 -6.47
CA ILE A 85 -2.90 7.68 -7.39
C ILE A 85 -3.88 8.78 -7.82
N THR A 86 -5.12 8.40 -8.13
CA THR A 86 -6.28 9.28 -8.34
C THR A 86 -7.56 8.57 -7.90
N THR A 87 -8.68 9.26 -7.94
CA THR A 87 -10.00 8.69 -7.57
C THR A 87 -10.72 7.97 -8.71
N ASN A 88 -10.18 8.00 -9.93
CA ASN A 88 -10.73 7.31 -11.10
C ASN A 88 -9.66 7.02 -12.17
N SER A 89 -9.91 6.02 -13.03
CA SER A 89 -8.93 5.57 -14.04
C SER A 89 -8.66 6.62 -15.11
N LYS A 90 -9.66 7.42 -15.52
CA LYS A 90 -9.50 8.45 -16.57
C LYS A 90 -8.48 9.51 -16.16
N ASP A 91 -8.53 9.97 -14.90
CA ASP A 91 -7.57 10.92 -14.36
C ASP A 91 -6.18 10.29 -14.24
N THR A 92 -6.10 9.01 -13.86
CA THR A 92 -4.83 8.27 -13.84
C THR A 92 -4.19 8.20 -15.23
N GLU A 93 -4.95 7.79 -16.25
CA GLU A 93 -4.47 7.71 -17.63
C GLU A 93 -4.01 9.07 -18.17
N LYS A 94 -4.77 10.12 -17.86
CA LYS A 94 -4.42 11.50 -18.23
C LYS A 94 -3.12 11.94 -17.55
N LEU A 95 -2.96 11.67 -16.27
CA LEU A 95 -1.77 12.01 -15.51
C LEU A 95 -0.53 11.32 -16.08
N ILE A 96 -0.62 10.01 -16.34
CA ILE A 96 0.45 9.21 -16.94
C ILE A 96 0.81 9.74 -18.34
N SER A 97 -0.21 10.08 -19.16
CA SER A 97 0.01 10.63 -20.50
C SER A 97 0.77 11.95 -20.47
N VAL A 98 0.40 12.86 -19.54
CA VAL A 98 1.08 14.15 -19.38
C VAL A 98 2.50 13.96 -18.87
N ALA A 99 2.71 13.12 -17.87
CA ALA A 99 4.03 12.84 -17.33
C ALA A 99 4.97 12.28 -18.41
N LYS A 100 4.48 11.33 -19.22
CA LYS A 100 5.24 10.78 -20.35
C LYS A 100 5.64 11.86 -21.37
N LYS A 101 4.72 12.78 -21.72
CA LYS A 101 5.01 13.92 -22.63
C LYS A 101 6.06 14.87 -22.05
N MET A 102 6.00 15.09 -20.74
CA MET A 102 6.90 15.98 -20.02
C MET A 102 8.23 15.31 -19.64
N LYS A 103 8.36 13.99 -19.86
CA LYS A 103 9.51 13.15 -19.44
C LYS A 103 9.74 13.23 -17.92
N VAL A 104 8.67 13.16 -17.16
CA VAL A 104 8.66 13.19 -15.70
C VAL A 104 8.25 11.82 -15.18
N GLU A 105 8.90 11.33 -14.15
CA GLU A 105 8.55 10.09 -13.48
C GLU A 105 7.44 10.30 -12.44
N ILE A 106 6.54 9.33 -12.37
CA ILE A 106 5.51 9.22 -11.33
C ILE A 106 5.78 7.96 -10.53
N LEU A 107 5.86 8.12 -9.22
CA LEU A 107 5.88 7.03 -8.26
C LEU A 107 4.56 7.03 -7.47
N VAL A 108 4.12 5.87 -7.02
CA VAL A 108 2.90 5.74 -6.21
C VAL A 108 3.27 5.25 -4.82
N GLY A 109 2.66 5.84 -3.80
CA GLY A 109 2.93 5.60 -2.38
C GLY A 109 2.50 4.22 -1.86
N HIS A 110 2.87 3.16 -2.57
CA HIS A 110 2.71 1.78 -2.13
C HIS A 110 3.91 1.32 -1.29
N HIS A 111 4.11 1.94 -0.14
CA HIS A 111 5.26 1.74 0.73
C HIS A 111 5.48 0.28 1.15
N ARG A 112 4.42 -0.55 1.23
CA ARG A 112 4.55 -1.98 1.57
C ARG A 112 5.45 -2.76 0.61
N ARG A 113 5.60 -2.34 -0.66
CA ARG A 113 6.57 -2.94 -1.59
C ARG A 113 8.01 -2.81 -1.10
N HIS A 114 8.31 -1.75 -0.36
CA HIS A 114 9.64 -1.43 0.18
C HIS A 114 9.87 -2.04 1.57
N ASN A 115 8.91 -2.80 2.10
CA ASN A 115 9.09 -3.56 3.33
C ASN A 115 10.07 -4.72 3.06
N PRO A 116 11.16 -4.87 3.85
CA PRO A 116 12.17 -5.92 3.65
C PRO A 116 11.59 -7.34 3.63
N LEU A 117 10.51 -7.57 4.38
CA LEU A 117 9.78 -8.83 4.36
C LEU A 117 9.24 -9.14 2.96
N MET A 118 8.64 -8.15 2.29
CA MET A 118 8.07 -8.32 0.96
C MET A 118 9.16 -8.46 -0.11
N GLN A 119 10.29 -7.77 0.07
CA GLN A 119 11.47 -7.96 -0.77
C GLN A 119 12.03 -9.38 -0.63
N LYS A 120 12.09 -9.91 0.61
CA LYS A 120 12.51 -11.30 0.84
C LYS A 120 11.53 -12.32 0.28
N ALA A 121 10.22 -12.07 0.41
CA ALA A 121 9.20 -12.91 -0.23
C ALA A 121 9.37 -12.93 -1.77
N LYS A 122 9.60 -11.77 -2.37
CA LYS A 122 9.87 -11.65 -3.82
C LYS A 122 11.12 -12.43 -4.24
N GLU A 123 12.21 -12.29 -3.50
CA GLU A 123 13.45 -13.06 -3.74
C GLU A 123 13.19 -14.58 -3.72
N LEU A 124 12.45 -15.08 -2.74
CA LEU A 124 12.13 -16.53 -2.65
C LEU A 124 11.29 -17.00 -3.83
N ILE A 125 10.33 -16.18 -4.27
CA ILE A 125 9.49 -16.47 -5.45
C ILE A 125 10.32 -16.47 -6.71
N ASP A 126 11.16 -15.45 -6.94
CA ASP A 126 11.99 -15.30 -8.13
C ASP A 126 13.07 -16.40 -8.22
N ASN A 127 13.57 -16.87 -7.07
CA ASN A 127 14.45 -18.03 -6.97
C ASN A 127 13.72 -19.38 -7.14
N ASN A 128 12.44 -19.35 -7.55
CA ASN A 128 11.63 -20.54 -7.83
C ASN A 128 11.50 -21.52 -6.65
N MET A 129 11.54 -21.00 -5.41
CA MET A 129 11.40 -21.81 -4.21
C MET A 129 10.01 -22.44 -4.10
N LEU A 130 8.96 -21.72 -4.56
CA LEU A 130 7.59 -22.22 -4.57
C LEU A 130 7.26 -23.10 -5.78
N GLY A 131 8.12 -23.15 -6.79
CA GLY A 131 7.77 -23.69 -8.10
C GLY A 131 6.71 -22.82 -8.80
N LYS A 132 5.79 -23.43 -9.54
CA LYS A 132 4.69 -22.70 -10.17
C LYS A 132 3.63 -22.39 -9.12
N VAL A 133 3.45 -21.10 -8.80
CA VAL A 133 2.37 -20.67 -7.92
C VAL A 133 1.02 -20.88 -8.61
N ARG A 134 0.05 -21.44 -7.88
CA ARG A 134 -1.27 -21.82 -8.39
C ARG A 134 -2.42 -21.10 -7.68
N THR A 135 -2.29 -20.90 -6.38
CA THR A 135 -3.37 -20.36 -5.55
C THR A 135 -2.85 -19.31 -4.59
N ILE A 136 -3.68 -18.29 -4.32
CA ILE A 136 -3.43 -17.29 -3.29
C ILE A 136 -4.73 -17.04 -2.52
N ASN A 137 -4.64 -17.00 -1.20
CA ASN A 137 -5.73 -16.51 -0.35
C ASN A 137 -5.26 -15.22 0.38
N ILE A 138 -6.08 -14.18 0.35
CA ILE A 138 -5.80 -12.86 0.90
C ILE A 138 -6.87 -12.56 1.95
N ASN A 139 -6.44 -12.20 3.15
CA ASN A 139 -7.32 -11.74 4.21
C ASN A 139 -6.95 -10.30 4.59
N CYS A 140 -7.93 -9.41 4.49
CA CYS A 140 -7.83 -8.00 4.87
C CYS A 140 -9.00 -7.65 5.77
N GLN A 141 -9.04 -8.24 6.96
CA GLN A 141 -10.15 -8.12 7.89
C GLN A 141 -9.66 -7.49 9.19
N MET A 142 -10.18 -6.31 9.52
CA MET A 142 -9.79 -5.57 10.71
C MET A 142 -10.97 -4.72 11.20
N TYR A 143 -11.48 -5.01 12.39
CA TYR A 143 -12.58 -4.24 12.98
C TYR A 143 -12.21 -2.77 13.18
N LYS A 144 -13.02 -1.86 12.63
CA LYS A 144 -12.92 -0.43 12.86
C LYS A 144 -14.03 0.02 13.82
N PRO A 145 -13.69 0.60 14.97
CA PRO A 145 -14.67 1.06 15.95
C PRO A 145 -15.43 2.30 15.45
N ASP A 146 -16.61 2.58 16.03
CA ASP A 146 -17.45 3.73 15.66
C ASP A 146 -16.71 5.07 15.77
N ASN A 147 -15.79 5.19 16.72
CA ASN A 147 -14.97 6.40 16.88
C ASN A 147 -14.10 6.70 15.65
N TYR A 148 -13.63 5.68 14.92
CA TYR A 148 -12.93 5.87 13.65
C TYR A 148 -13.78 6.65 12.66
N PHE A 149 -15.06 6.31 12.54
CA PHE A 149 -16.00 6.95 11.60
C PHE A 149 -16.50 8.33 12.06
N LYS A 150 -16.37 8.64 13.36
CA LYS A 150 -16.67 9.97 13.91
C LYS A 150 -15.60 11.01 13.60
N GLN A 151 -14.38 10.60 13.35
CA GLN A 151 -13.24 11.49 13.11
C GLN A 151 -13.35 12.32 11.83
N ALA A 152 -13.97 11.79 10.77
CA ALA A 152 -14.11 12.51 9.52
C ALA A 152 -15.32 12.02 8.69
N VAL A 153 -16.07 12.95 8.12
CA VAL A 153 -17.29 12.66 7.34
C VAL A 153 -16.99 11.80 6.10
N TRP A 154 -15.83 11.96 5.46
CA TRP A 154 -15.48 11.21 4.26
C TRP A 154 -15.41 9.70 4.51
N LYS A 155 -15.08 9.24 5.73
CA LYS A 155 -14.99 7.82 6.10
C LYS A 155 -16.30 7.04 5.98
N LYS A 156 -17.43 7.75 5.83
CA LYS A 156 -18.78 7.19 5.68
C LYS A 156 -19.32 7.28 4.25
N LYS A 157 -18.52 7.84 3.33
CA LYS A 157 -18.93 8.08 1.95
C LYS A 157 -18.56 6.89 1.06
N ASP A 158 -19.18 6.84 -0.09
CA ASP A 158 -18.81 5.94 -1.17
C ASP A 158 -17.31 6.04 -1.47
N GLY A 159 -16.65 4.91 -1.71
CA GLY A 159 -15.21 4.80 -1.92
C GLY A 159 -14.35 4.90 -0.64
N ALA A 160 -14.95 4.93 0.55
CA ALA A 160 -14.22 4.92 1.83
C ALA A 160 -14.27 3.57 2.56
N GLY A 161 -14.72 2.53 1.89
CA GLY A 161 -14.76 1.18 2.43
C GLY A 161 -13.39 0.50 2.48
N PRO A 162 -13.31 -0.70 3.09
CA PRO A 162 -12.07 -1.43 3.29
C PRO A 162 -11.35 -1.79 2.00
N VAL A 163 -12.03 -1.90 0.86
CA VAL A 163 -11.41 -2.20 -0.44
C VAL A 163 -10.42 -1.09 -0.84
N LEU A 164 -10.85 0.16 -0.88
CA LEU A 164 -9.99 1.28 -1.30
C LEU A 164 -9.09 1.81 -0.18
N VAL A 165 -9.46 1.63 1.07
CA VAL A 165 -8.66 2.16 2.19
C VAL A 165 -7.55 1.19 2.60
N ASN A 166 -7.85 -0.10 2.66
CA ASN A 166 -6.94 -1.14 3.15
C ASN A 166 -6.49 -2.11 2.05
N LEU A 167 -7.43 -2.85 1.43
CA LEU A 167 -7.16 -3.92 0.47
C LEU A 167 -6.36 -3.46 -0.77
N ILE A 168 -6.42 -2.18 -1.13
CA ILE A 168 -5.62 -1.62 -2.24
C ILE A 168 -4.13 -1.90 -2.09
N HIS A 169 -3.61 -1.90 -0.86
CA HIS A 169 -2.22 -2.25 -0.59
C HIS A 169 -1.93 -3.74 -0.83
N ASP A 170 -2.90 -4.60 -0.48
CA ASP A 170 -2.75 -6.05 -0.64
C ASP A 170 -2.82 -6.43 -2.12
N LEU A 171 -3.73 -5.81 -2.89
CA LEU A 171 -3.82 -5.98 -4.33
C LEU A 171 -2.56 -5.49 -5.04
N ASP A 172 -1.98 -4.39 -4.60
CA ASP A 172 -0.72 -3.88 -5.11
C ASP A 172 0.44 -4.85 -4.84
N LEU A 173 0.54 -5.41 -3.63
CA LEU A 173 1.53 -6.43 -3.29
C LEU A 173 1.36 -7.69 -4.14
N MET A 174 0.14 -8.12 -4.42
CA MET A 174 -0.11 -9.28 -5.28
C MET A 174 0.32 -9.00 -6.72
N ASN A 175 0.08 -7.79 -7.25
CA ASN A 175 0.61 -7.39 -8.55
C ASN A 175 2.15 -7.35 -8.55
N PHE A 176 2.78 -6.88 -7.49
CA PHE A 176 4.23 -6.83 -7.35
C PHE A 176 4.87 -8.22 -7.33
N LEU A 177 4.27 -9.16 -6.60
CA LEU A 177 4.80 -10.51 -6.44
C LEU A 177 4.50 -11.43 -7.64
N PHE A 178 3.31 -11.33 -8.24
CA PHE A 178 2.78 -12.34 -9.17
C PHE A 178 2.36 -11.78 -10.53
N GLY A 179 2.47 -10.47 -10.73
CA GLY A 179 2.12 -9.81 -11.97
C GLY A 179 0.63 -9.49 -12.09
N ARG A 180 0.18 -9.23 -13.31
CA ARG A 180 -1.08 -8.57 -13.60
C ARG A 180 -2.30 -9.44 -13.33
N ILE A 181 -3.28 -8.91 -12.60
CA ILE A 181 -4.66 -9.42 -12.48
C ILE A 181 -5.42 -9.06 -13.77
N ILE A 182 -6.11 -10.00 -14.38
CA ILE A 182 -6.83 -9.84 -15.65
C ILE A 182 -8.35 -10.01 -15.54
N LYS A 183 -8.84 -10.71 -14.50
CA LYS A 183 -10.28 -10.83 -14.23
C LYS A 183 -10.57 -10.75 -12.74
N VAL A 184 -11.76 -10.21 -12.43
CA VAL A 184 -12.28 -10.08 -11.07
C VAL A 184 -13.76 -10.47 -11.08
N PHE A 185 -14.13 -11.38 -10.15
CA PHE A 185 -15.52 -11.69 -9.83
C PHE A 185 -15.73 -11.36 -8.35
N SER A 186 -16.55 -10.35 -8.05
CA SER A 186 -16.68 -9.83 -6.69
C SER A 186 -18.12 -9.67 -6.24
N ILE A 187 -18.31 -9.79 -4.94
CA ILE A 187 -19.54 -9.47 -4.22
C ILE A 187 -19.18 -8.55 -3.06
N SER A 188 -19.99 -7.51 -2.85
CA SER A 188 -19.85 -6.59 -1.73
C SER A 188 -21.16 -6.42 -0.99
N GLN A 189 -21.11 -6.16 0.31
CA GLN A 189 -22.25 -5.86 1.14
C GLN A 189 -22.22 -4.40 1.60
N ASN A 190 -23.40 -3.79 1.62
CA ASN A 190 -23.54 -2.46 2.19
C ASN A 190 -23.21 -2.46 3.68
N SER A 191 -22.71 -1.35 4.17
CA SER A 191 -22.30 -1.20 5.56
C SER A 191 -23.45 -1.48 6.54
N LEU A 192 -23.23 -2.40 7.47
CA LEU A 192 -24.13 -2.66 8.61
C LEU A 192 -24.37 -1.41 9.48
N ARG A 193 -23.48 -0.41 9.39
CA ARG A 193 -23.60 0.88 10.09
C ARG A 193 -24.49 1.87 9.36
N GLY A 194 -25.09 1.48 8.21
CA GLY A 194 -25.92 2.36 7.38
C GLY A 194 -25.14 3.44 6.61
N PHE A 195 -23.81 3.27 6.42
CA PHE A 195 -22.99 4.18 5.64
C PHE A 195 -23.11 3.86 4.13
N LYS A 196 -22.64 4.77 3.26
CA LYS A 196 -22.71 4.62 1.80
C LYS A 196 -21.60 3.73 1.23
N ASN A 197 -20.57 3.40 2.01
CA ASN A 197 -19.48 2.51 1.63
C ASN A 197 -19.84 1.05 1.97
N GLU A 198 -19.14 0.15 1.33
CA GLU A 198 -19.13 -1.28 1.72
C GLU A 198 -18.38 -1.46 3.04
N ASP A 199 -18.71 -2.52 3.81
CA ASP A 199 -17.93 -2.96 4.97
C ASP A 199 -17.51 -4.42 4.89
N VAL A 200 -18.01 -5.15 3.88
CA VAL A 200 -17.57 -6.51 3.53
C VAL A 200 -17.49 -6.64 2.01
N SER A 201 -16.40 -7.21 1.53
CA SER A 201 -16.22 -7.59 0.11
C SER A 201 -15.43 -8.88 0.00
N GLY A 202 -15.80 -9.71 -0.98
CA GLY A 202 -15.05 -10.88 -1.36
C GLY A 202 -14.93 -11.01 -2.86
N ALA A 203 -13.83 -11.59 -3.35
CA ALA A 203 -13.66 -11.84 -4.78
C ALA A 203 -12.81 -13.06 -5.09
N VAL A 204 -12.98 -13.52 -6.35
CA VAL A 204 -12.04 -14.39 -7.06
C VAL A 204 -11.32 -13.58 -8.12
N LEU A 205 -10.00 -13.70 -8.16
CA LEU A 205 -9.11 -12.99 -9.07
C LEU A 205 -8.39 -13.99 -9.98
N GLU A 206 -8.28 -13.67 -11.28
CA GLU A 206 -7.46 -14.44 -12.22
C GLU A 206 -6.26 -13.58 -12.65
N PHE A 207 -5.06 -14.12 -12.52
CA PHE A 207 -3.82 -13.50 -12.97
C PHE A 207 -3.47 -13.94 -14.39
N LYS A 208 -2.75 -13.09 -15.12
CA LYS A 208 -2.23 -13.42 -16.47
C LYS A 208 -1.37 -14.70 -16.48
N SER A 209 -0.73 -15.02 -15.38
CA SER A 209 0.06 -16.24 -15.17
C SER A 209 -0.78 -17.51 -14.96
N GLY A 210 -2.12 -17.41 -14.84
CA GLY A 210 -3.05 -18.50 -14.55
C GLY A 210 -3.16 -18.80 -13.06
N ILE A 211 -2.66 -17.96 -12.17
CA ILE A 211 -2.90 -18.04 -10.74
C ILE A 211 -4.35 -17.64 -10.45
N ILE A 212 -5.01 -18.40 -9.58
CA ILE A 212 -6.32 -18.05 -9.02
C ILE A 212 -6.12 -17.59 -7.59
N ALA A 213 -6.63 -16.40 -7.27
CA ALA A 213 -6.61 -15.87 -5.92
C ALA A 213 -8.03 -15.59 -5.41
N THR A 214 -8.18 -15.62 -4.10
CA THR A 214 -9.40 -15.19 -3.41
C THR A 214 -9.04 -14.11 -2.39
N PHE A 215 -9.97 -13.18 -2.13
CA PHE A 215 -9.84 -12.31 -0.97
C PHE A 215 -11.15 -12.19 -0.19
N LEU A 216 -10.99 -11.92 1.11
CA LEU A 216 -12.04 -11.38 1.97
C LEU A 216 -11.52 -10.10 2.62
N SER A 217 -12.32 -9.03 2.53
CA SER A 217 -12.03 -7.74 3.13
C SER A 217 -13.20 -7.26 3.98
N SER A 218 -12.93 -6.82 5.21
CA SER A 218 -13.98 -6.26 6.07
C SER A 218 -13.40 -5.31 7.11
N ASP A 219 -14.19 -4.29 7.47
CA ASP A 219 -13.93 -3.43 8.61
C ASP A 219 -14.99 -3.54 9.73
N SER A 220 -15.92 -4.47 9.59
CA SER A 220 -16.98 -4.77 10.56
C SER A 220 -16.82 -6.09 11.30
N VAL A 221 -15.83 -6.90 10.93
CA VAL A 221 -15.55 -8.22 11.51
C VAL A 221 -14.40 -8.16 12.50
N VAL A 222 -14.56 -8.74 13.67
CA VAL A 222 -13.46 -8.97 14.63
C VAL A 222 -12.60 -10.13 14.10
N SER A 223 -11.35 -9.84 13.78
CA SER A 223 -10.47 -10.78 13.06
C SER A 223 -9.01 -10.49 13.37
N PRO A 224 -8.12 -11.51 13.41
CA PRO A 224 -6.69 -11.33 13.51
C PRO A 224 -6.00 -11.26 12.13
N TRP A 225 -6.75 -11.33 11.01
CA TRP A 225 -6.21 -11.57 9.67
C TRP A 225 -6.19 -10.31 8.83
N SER A 226 -5.25 -9.42 9.09
CA SER A 226 -4.91 -8.30 8.22
C SER A 226 -3.42 -8.02 8.28
N TRP A 227 -2.89 -7.30 7.29
CA TRP A 227 -1.50 -6.85 7.31
C TRP A 227 -1.18 -6.07 8.59
N GLU A 228 -2.07 -5.17 8.99
CA GLU A 228 -1.90 -4.31 10.16
C GLU A 228 -1.69 -5.12 11.46
N LEU A 229 -2.39 -6.25 11.59
CA LEU A 229 -2.35 -7.10 12.79
C LEU A 229 -1.28 -8.20 12.72
N THR A 230 -0.70 -8.47 11.55
CA THR A 230 0.21 -9.62 11.39
C THR A 230 1.64 -9.21 11.01
N ALA A 231 1.83 -8.07 10.32
CA ALA A 231 3.13 -7.68 9.79
C ALA A 231 4.07 -6.96 10.79
N ARG A 232 3.57 -6.59 11.96
CA ARG A 232 4.35 -5.86 12.99
C ARG A 232 5.01 -4.57 12.46
N GLU A 233 4.44 -3.98 11.42
CA GLU A 233 4.97 -2.78 10.78
C GLU A 233 4.69 -1.52 11.60
N ASN A 234 3.63 -1.51 12.38
CA ASN A 234 3.22 -0.37 13.19
C ASN A 234 2.78 -0.83 14.58
N GLU A 235 3.51 -0.41 15.60
CA GLU A 235 3.32 -0.79 17.01
C GLU A 235 1.96 -0.37 17.60
N ILE A 236 1.23 0.54 16.96
CA ILE A 236 -0.12 0.92 17.40
C ILE A 236 -1.10 -0.26 17.32
N TYR A 237 -0.84 -1.23 16.45
CA TYR A 237 -1.69 -2.41 16.30
C TYR A 237 -1.16 -3.58 17.13
N PRO A 238 -2.02 -4.25 17.92
CA PRO A 238 -1.63 -5.47 18.62
C PRO A 238 -1.31 -6.56 17.60
N SER A 239 -0.07 -7.05 17.61
CA SER A 239 0.36 -8.07 16.68
C SER A 239 -0.14 -9.46 17.05
N THR A 240 -0.47 -10.26 16.04
CA THR A 240 -0.81 -11.68 16.16
C THR A 240 0.22 -12.55 15.44
N GLU A 241 0.24 -13.86 15.72
CA GLU A 241 1.09 -14.84 15.01
C GLU A 241 0.43 -15.40 13.73
N GLU A 242 -0.72 -14.86 13.37
CA GLU A 242 -1.48 -15.27 12.19
C GLU A 242 -0.85 -14.78 10.88
N SER A 243 -1.39 -15.25 9.78
CA SER A 243 -0.98 -14.85 8.41
C SER A 243 -2.15 -14.25 7.66
N SER A 244 -1.89 -13.19 6.93
CA SER A 244 -2.90 -12.55 6.07
C SER A 244 -2.86 -13.06 4.64
N TYR A 245 -1.75 -13.68 4.19
CA TYR A 245 -1.65 -14.27 2.85
C TYR A 245 -1.18 -15.72 2.91
N LEU A 246 -1.87 -16.59 2.17
CA LEU A 246 -1.51 -18.00 1.98
C LEU A 246 -1.28 -18.24 0.49
N ILE A 247 -0.06 -18.64 0.12
CA ILE A 247 0.38 -18.77 -1.26
C ILE A 247 0.73 -20.23 -1.53
N GLY A 248 0.03 -20.88 -2.45
CA GLY A 248 0.23 -22.27 -2.81
C GLY A 248 1.00 -22.44 -4.12
N GLY A 249 2.15 -23.09 -4.05
CA GLY A 249 2.97 -23.44 -5.20
C GLY A 249 3.17 -24.94 -5.37
N THR A 250 3.73 -25.35 -6.50
CA THR A 250 3.91 -26.79 -6.84
C THR A 250 5.06 -27.45 -6.11
N LYS A 251 6.01 -26.69 -5.57
CA LYS A 251 7.14 -27.21 -4.77
C LYS A 251 7.00 -26.90 -3.30
N ALA A 252 6.45 -25.74 -2.98
CA ALA A 252 6.25 -25.27 -1.62
C ALA A 252 5.09 -24.28 -1.55
N SER A 253 4.54 -24.09 -0.36
CA SER A 253 3.59 -23.01 -0.05
C SER A 253 4.25 -22.02 0.91
N MET A 254 3.84 -20.76 0.83
CA MET A 254 4.35 -19.71 1.70
C MET A 254 3.21 -18.99 2.40
N SER A 255 3.37 -18.71 3.70
CA SER A 255 2.50 -17.82 4.43
C SER A 255 3.21 -16.51 4.76
N LEU A 256 2.49 -15.39 4.61
CA LEU A 256 2.97 -14.04 4.88
C LEU A 256 2.03 -13.33 5.86
N PRO A 257 2.58 -12.45 6.68
CA PRO A 257 3.92 -11.89 6.70
C PRO A 257 4.97 -12.66 7.53
N ASN A 258 4.64 -13.82 8.09
CA ASN A 258 5.58 -14.60 8.92
C ASN A 258 6.72 -15.29 8.13
N LEU A 259 6.77 -15.15 6.80
CA LEU A 259 7.78 -15.73 5.90
C LEU A 259 8.04 -17.23 6.14
N LYS A 260 6.97 -17.97 6.40
CA LYS A 260 7.05 -19.41 6.63
C LYS A 260 6.84 -20.15 5.30
N LEU A 261 7.82 -20.96 4.92
CA LEU A 261 7.78 -21.83 3.75
C LEU A 261 7.43 -23.24 4.19
N TRP A 262 6.44 -23.85 3.56
CA TRP A 262 5.95 -25.20 3.80
C TRP A 262 6.29 -26.09 2.63
N GLN A 263 6.95 -27.23 2.87
CA GLN A 263 7.34 -28.13 1.80
C GLN A 263 7.38 -29.59 2.26
N HIS A 264 7.20 -30.50 1.33
CA HIS A 264 7.47 -31.91 1.57
C HIS A 264 8.99 -32.16 1.55
N SER A 265 9.42 -33.19 2.27
CA SER A 265 10.73 -33.81 2.08
C SER A 265 10.83 -34.45 0.67
N LYS A 266 12.01 -34.94 0.28
CA LYS A 266 12.18 -35.69 -0.97
C LYS A 266 11.11 -36.77 -1.10
N ASN A 267 10.49 -36.87 -2.28
CA ASN A 267 9.38 -37.83 -2.58
C ASN A 267 8.10 -37.54 -1.75
N GLY A 268 7.74 -36.27 -1.59
CA GLY A 268 6.52 -35.88 -0.90
C GLY A 268 5.28 -36.57 -1.43
N HIS A 269 4.47 -37.08 -0.53
CA HIS A 269 3.19 -37.71 -0.79
C HIS A 269 2.14 -37.06 0.13
N TRP A 270 0.87 -37.06 -0.29
CA TRP A 270 -0.21 -36.42 0.46
C TRP A 270 -0.39 -36.91 1.91
N VAL A 271 0.14 -38.11 2.24
CA VAL A 271 0.19 -38.66 3.59
C VAL A 271 1.53 -38.46 4.31
N THR A 272 2.54 -37.83 3.66
CA THR A 272 3.82 -37.55 4.30
C THR A 272 3.78 -36.22 5.01
N PRO A 273 4.45 -36.11 6.18
CA PRO A 273 4.53 -34.82 6.89
C PRO A 273 5.09 -33.70 6.02
N ILE A 274 4.56 -32.51 6.21
CA ILE A 274 5.07 -31.28 5.62
C ILE A 274 5.93 -30.57 6.67
N SER A 275 7.12 -30.19 6.32
CA SER A 275 8.00 -29.38 7.15
C SER A 275 7.83 -27.87 6.84
N SER A 276 8.13 -27.02 7.81
CA SER A 276 8.15 -25.58 7.62
C SER A 276 9.50 -24.97 8.01
N THR A 277 9.91 -23.96 7.25
CA THR A 277 11.12 -23.17 7.49
C THR A 277 10.75 -21.71 7.56
N ASN A 278 11.18 -21.01 8.60
CA ASN A 278 11.05 -19.57 8.72
C ASN A 278 12.28 -18.89 8.09
N TYR A 279 12.04 -17.91 7.24
CA TYR A 279 13.10 -17.11 6.63
C TYR A 279 13.30 -15.80 7.39
N PRO A 280 14.49 -15.52 7.91
CA PRO A 280 14.76 -14.28 8.61
C PRO A 280 14.85 -13.12 7.63
N TYR A 281 14.47 -11.93 8.08
CA TYR A 281 14.72 -10.66 7.44
C TYR A 281 15.04 -9.61 8.49
N LYS A 282 15.79 -8.56 8.09
CA LYS A 282 16.07 -7.43 8.96
C LYS A 282 15.06 -6.33 8.67
N PHE A 283 14.31 -5.92 9.69
CA PHE A 283 13.35 -4.84 9.54
C PHE A 283 14.04 -3.50 9.25
N SER A 284 13.48 -2.73 8.34
CA SER A 284 13.74 -1.29 8.16
C SER A 284 12.42 -0.60 7.79
N ASP A 285 12.35 0.70 8.05
CA ASP A 285 11.13 1.48 7.81
C ASP A 285 10.78 1.53 6.31
N PRO A 286 9.62 1.00 5.88
CA PRO A 286 9.23 0.97 4.48
C PRO A 286 9.09 2.34 3.83
N LEU A 287 8.75 3.39 4.59
CA LEU A 287 8.67 4.75 4.07
C LEU A 287 10.06 5.34 3.82
N VAL A 288 11.03 5.06 4.69
CA VAL A 288 12.43 5.43 4.47
C VAL A 288 12.96 4.71 3.23
N ASN A 289 12.78 3.40 3.14
CA ASN A 289 13.20 2.61 1.99
C ASN A 289 12.54 3.09 0.67
N GLN A 290 11.29 3.57 0.73
CA GLN A 290 10.60 4.14 -0.43
C GLN A 290 11.23 5.45 -0.90
N ILE A 291 11.72 6.27 0.01
CA ILE A 291 12.39 7.55 -0.34
C ILE A 291 13.81 7.29 -0.86
N GLU A 292 14.48 6.26 -0.35
CA GLU A 292 15.81 5.84 -0.85
C GLU A 292 15.75 5.26 -2.26
N HIS A 293 14.63 4.62 -2.63
CA HIS A 293 14.38 4.08 -3.98
C HIS A 293 14.19 5.21 -5.00
#